data_62cdf4b00b3152a965cd4a8c45ac1c78
#
_entry.id   62cdf4b00b3152a965cd4a8c45ac1c78
#
_cell.length_a   1.000
_cell.length_b   1.000
_cell.length_c   1.000
_cell.angle_alpha   90.00
_cell.angle_beta   90.00
_cell.angle_gamma   90.00
#
_symmetry.space_group_name_H-M   'P 1'
#
loop_
_entity.id
_entity.type
_entity.pdbx_description
1 polymer ?
#
loop_
_entity_poly.entity_id
_entity_poly.type
_entity_poly.pdbx_seq_one_letter_code
_entity_poly.pdbx_strand_id
1 'polypeptide(L)'
;MKKKFGVLSLALCLMLGAVGCSNSVRASSSSSSSGASSDASSSKSSGKEIELKISAAASLQEAMVEIEKEFKQVNPDVKLTVNLGSSGTLMQQIQEGAECDVFISAGAKQMDALVEDGTINKDDVKTLLINDLVLVAAKGEKIDSLDDLKSDSITKIAIGDPESVPAGKYAKEVLDNTKLYDAVQSKLVLGKDVKQVLSYVQQGAAQVGFVYLSDAHGVDDVDVVLTTDEDTHSEIAYPIAVLKDSKQSDAAKQFEDFLLSDAGQAILEKYGFEKAK
;
A
#
# COMPACT_ATOMS: atom_id res chain seq x y z
N MET A 1 29.69 6.66 43.31
CA MET A 1 29.00 7.84 43.87
C MET A 1 27.54 7.76 43.50
N LYS A 2 26.69 7.64 44.48
CA LYS A 2 25.23 7.49 44.41
C LYS A 2 24.56 8.86 44.29
N LYS A 3 23.55 9.04 43.41
CA LYS A 3 22.46 10.05 43.51
C LYS A 3 21.31 9.58 42.61
N LYS A 4 20.25 9.10 43.14
CA LYS A 4 19.06 9.55 43.84
C LYS A 4 17.93 9.89 42.91
N PHE A 5 16.91 9.09 43.04
CA PHE A 5 15.48 9.15 42.67
C PHE A 5 14.84 10.57 42.68
N GLY A 6 13.87 10.75 41.79
CA GLY A 6 12.85 11.77 41.86
C GLY A 6 11.56 11.27 41.25
N VAL A 7 10.74 10.69 42.10
CA VAL A 7 9.31 10.40 41.83
C VAL A 7 8.52 11.68 42.03
N LEU A 8 7.67 12.06 41.07
CA LEU A 8 6.63 13.06 41.30
C LEU A 8 5.30 12.51 40.85
N SER A 9 4.51 12.15 41.85
CA SER A 9 3.10 11.80 41.83
C SER A 9 2.29 13.07 42.07
N LEU A 10 1.16 13.27 41.41
CA LEU A 10 0.02 14.07 41.87
C LEU A 10 -0.94 14.28 40.68
N ALA A 11 -2.21 14.25 40.71
CA ALA A 11 -3.26 13.93 41.63
C ALA A 11 -4.56 14.01 40.82
N LEU A 12 -5.40 13.15 41.14
CA LEU A 12 -6.84 12.98 40.90
C LEU A 12 -7.66 14.24 41.11
N CYS A 13 -8.56 14.62 40.17
CA CYS A 13 -9.74 15.42 40.44
C CYS A 13 -10.98 14.82 39.79
N LEU A 14 -11.77 14.13 40.60
CA LEU A 14 -13.19 13.85 40.37
C LEU A 14 -14.02 15.14 40.56
N MET A 15 -14.93 15.43 39.65
CA MET A 15 -16.13 16.22 39.96
C MET A 15 -17.36 15.50 39.40
N LEU A 16 -18.18 15.03 40.34
CA LEU A 16 -19.57 14.64 40.15
C LEU A 16 -20.43 15.91 40.08
N GLY A 17 -21.43 15.94 39.20
CA GLY A 17 -22.51 16.90 39.18
C GLY A 17 -23.75 16.21 38.62
N ALA A 18 -24.60 15.78 39.53
CA ALA A 18 -25.94 15.26 39.26
C ALA A 18 -27.00 16.37 39.49
N VAL A 19 -28.27 16.09 39.10
CA VAL A 19 -29.57 16.77 39.33
C VAL A 19 -30.02 17.54 38.09
N GLY A 20 -31.24 17.35 37.53
CA GLY A 20 -32.48 16.86 38.11
C GLY A 20 -33.59 16.75 37.07
N CYS A 21 -34.61 16.03 37.47
CA CYS A 21 -35.87 15.72 36.82
C CYS A 21 -36.75 16.94 36.57
N SER A 22 -37.63 16.88 35.55
CA SER A 22 -39.04 17.23 35.73
C SER A 22 -39.92 16.78 34.58
N ASN A 23 -40.91 16.10 34.94
CA ASN A 23 -42.11 15.52 34.37
C ASN A 23 -43.09 16.57 33.85
N SER A 24 -43.80 16.35 32.74
CA SER A 24 -45.23 16.66 32.66
C SER A 24 -45.91 16.07 31.46
N VAL A 25 -46.87 15.24 31.74
CA VAL A 25 -47.89 14.63 30.89
C VAL A 25 -48.96 15.67 30.52
N ARG A 26 -49.44 15.65 29.27
CA ARG A 26 -50.89 15.78 29.02
C ARG A 26 -51.30 15.32 27.64
N ALA A 27 -52.26 14.44 27.63
CA ALA A 27 -52.99 13.92 26.47
C ALA A 27 -54.13 14.91 26.09
N SER A 28 -54.50 14.88 24.79
CA SER A 28 -55.90 14.93 24.29
C SER A 28 -55.94 14.80 22.76
N SER A 29 -56.38 13.77 22.29
CA SER A 29 -57.50 13.29 21.46
C SER A 29 -57.93 14.10 20.21
N SER A 30 -58.07 13.30 19.12
CA SER A 30 -59.10 13.24 18.06
C SER A 30 -58.86 14.12 16.83
N SER A 31 -58.81 13.63 15.61
CA SER A 31 -59.74 12.89 14.77
C SER A 31 -59.25 12.92 13.33
N SER A 32 -59.27 11.78 12.72
CA SER A 32 -59.49 11.38 11.31
C SER A 32 -59.45 12.43 10.19
N SER A 33 -58.59 12.17 9.17
CA SER A 33 -59.05 12.08 7.76
C SER A 33 -58.01 11.35 6.88
N SER A 34 -58.53 10.46 6.09
CA SER A 34 -57.89 9.64 5.09
C SER A 34 -57.24 10.45 3.95
N GLY A 35 -55.99 10.07 3.62
CA GLY A 35 -55.30 10.48 2.40
C GLY A 35 -54.28 9.43 2.06
N ALA A 36 -54.62 8.57 1.11
CA ALA A 36 -53.68 7.60 0.54
C ALA A 36 -52.64 8.33 -0.27
N SER A 37 -51.42 8.35 0.20
CA SER A 37 -50.23 8.66 -0.59
C SER A 37 -49.30 7.47 -0.49
N SER A 38 -49.09 6.84 -1.61
CA SER A 38 -48.12 5.77 -1.81
C SER A 38 -46.72 6.35 -1.67
N ASP A 39 -46.20 6.34 -0.46
CA ASP A 39 -44.77 6.48 -0.22
C ASP A 39 -44.08 5.19 -0.59
N ALA A 40 -43.34 5.25 -1.71
CA ALA A 40 -42.32 4.29 -2.02
C ALA A 40 -41.23 4.43 -0.95
N SER A 41 -41.37 3.68 0.12
CA SER A 41 -40.34 3.51 1.15
C SER A 41 -39.16 2.81 0.49
N SER A 42 -38.18 3.58 0.05
CA SER A 42 -36.84 3.05 -0.19
C SER A 42 -36.33 2.59 1.16
N SER A 43 -36.45 1.29 1.43
CA SER A 43 -35.79 0.65 2.55
C SER A 43 -34.28 0.83 2.37
N LYS A 44 -33.71 1.87 2.99
CA LYS A 44 -32.29 1.89 3.31
C LYS A 44 -32.07 0.66 4.21
N SER A 45 -31.57 -0.41 3.63
CA SER A 45 -30.97 -1.51 4.36
C SER A 45 -29.88 -0.88 5.24
N SER A 46 -30.09 -0.84 6.55
CA SER A 46 -29.03 -0.57 7.52
C SER A 46 -28.17 -1.85 7.62
N GLY A 47 -27.50 -2.22 6.52
CA GLY A 47 -26.48 -3.24 6.52
C GLY A 47 -25.35 -2.78 7.42
N LYS A 48 -24.84 -3.66 8.27
CA LYS A 48 -23.63 -3.40 9.05
C LYS A 48 -22.50 -3.13 8.05
N GLU A 49 -21.82 -1.99 8.17
CA GLU A 49 -20.67 -1.66 7.34
C GLU A 49 -19.64 -2.80 7.44
N ILE A 50 -19.19 -3.30 6.30
CA ILE A 50 -18.17 -4.35 6.18
C ILE A 50 -16.81 -3.65 6.13
N GLU A 51 -15.95 -3.91 7.11
CA GLU A 51 -14.56 -3.48 7.07
C GLU A 51 -13.73 -4.53 6.34
N LEU A 52 -13.10 -4.14 5.22
CA LEU A 52 -12.21 -4.98 4.42
C LEU A 52 -10.76 -4.52 4.62
N LYS A 53 -9.91 -5.41 5.13
CA LYS A 53 -8.51 -5.14 5.45
C LYS A 53 -7.62 -5.56 4.30
N ILE A 54 -6.87 -4.61 3.77
CA ILE A 54 -6.02 -4.79 2.60
C ILE A 54 -4.58 -4.51 2.99
N SER A 55 -3.68 -5.45 2.73
CA SER A 55 -2.24 -5.23 2.79
C SER A 55 -1.71 -5.08 1.38
N ALA A 56 -1.17 -3.90 1.04
CA ALA A 56 -0.74 -3.58 -0.31
C ALA A 56 0.68 -2.99 -0.34
N ALA A 57 1.42 -3.30 -1.39
CA ALA A 57 2.74 -2.74 -1.61
C ALA A 57 2.72 -1.21 -1.61
N ALA A 58 3.75 -0.59 -1.00
CA ALA A 58 3.85 0.87 -0.83
C ALA A 58 3.77 1.65 -2.15
N SER A 59 4.22 1.06 -3.26
CA SER A 59 4.13 1.64 -4.62
C SER A 59 2.70 1.89 -5.09
N LEU A 60 1.69 1.22 -4.50
CA LEU A 60 0.28 1.41 -4.82
C LEU A 60 -0.37 2.60 -4.09
N GLN A 61 0.37 3.32 -3.24
CA GLN A 61 -0.18 4.31 -2.32
C GLN A 61 -1.08 5.34 -3.01
N GLU A 62 -0.63 5.94 -4.09
CA GLU A 62 -1.34 6.99 -4.82
C GLU A 62 -2.57 6.43 -5.53
N ALA A 63 -2.44 5.26 -6.16
CA ALA A 63 -3.54 4.59 -6.84
C ALA A 63 -4.64 4.14 -5.85
N MET A 64 -4.24 3.66 -4.66
CA MET A 64 -5.20 3.19 -3.65
C MET A 64 -6.16 4.28 -3.17
N VAL A 65 -5.75 5.55 -3.17
CA VAL A 65 -6.64 6.67 -2.81
C VAL A 65 -7.81 6.80 -3.80
N GLU A 66 -7.53 6.68 -5.10
CA GLU A 66 -8.57 6.73 -6.13
C GLU A 66 -9.38 5.43 -6.19
N ILE A 67 -8.71 4.28 -6.03
CA ILE A 67 -9.34 2.96 -5.95
C ILE A 67 -10.37 2.92 -4.80
N GLU A 68 -10.01 3.39 -3.61
CA GLU A 68 -10.92 3.43 -2.46
C GLU A 68 -12.16 4.27 -2.75
N LYS A 69 -11.97 5.44 -3.36
CA LYS A 69 -13.06 6.35 -3.73
C LYS A 69 -14.01 5.71 -4.74
N GLU A 70 -13.46 5.12 -5.82
CA GLU A 70 -14.29 4.56 -6.90
C GLU A 70 -14.92 3.22 -6.47
N PHE A 71 -14.21 2.38 -5.72
CA PHE A 71 -14.78 1.15 -5.15
C PHE A 71 -15.96 1.44 -4.20
N LYS A 72 -15.88 2.50 -3.39
CA LYS A 72 -16.97 2.93 -2.50
C LYS A 72 -18.25 3.32 -3.24
N GLN A 73 -18.16 3.78 -4.50
CA GLN A 73 -19.34 4.11 -5.29
C GLN A 73 -20.11 2.86 -5.71
N VAL A 74 -19.42 1.77 -6.01
CA VAL A 74 -20.03 0.50 -6.46
C VAL A 74 -20.30 -0.45 -5.30
N ASN A 75 -19.63 -0.29 -4.16
CA ASN A 75 -19.80 -1.08 -2.95
C ASN A 75 -19.94 -0.17 -1.72
N PRO A 76 -21.07 0.56 -1.58
CA PRO A 76 -21.23 1.59 -0.56
C PRO A 76 -21.20 1.09 0.88
N ASP A 77 -21.49 -0.19 1.10
CA ASP A 77 -21.51 -0.83 2.42
C ASP A 77 -20.14 -1.39 2.83
N VAL A 78 -19.10 -1.31 1.93
CA VAL A 78 -17.74 -1.77 2.21
C VAL A 78 -16.85 -0.57 2.50
N LYS A 79 -16.10 -0.64 3.60
CA LYS A 79 -15.04 0.30 3.97
C LYS A 79 -13.69 -0.40 3.84
N LEU A 80 -12.79 0.18 3.06
CA LEU A 80 -11.42 -0.31 2.96
C LEU A 80 -10.57 0.23 4.13
N THR A 81 -9.77 -0.66 4.72
CA THR A 81 -8.72 -0.31 5.68
C THR A 81 -7.41 -0.81 5.09
N VAL A 82 -6.61 0.13 4.57
CA VAL A 82 -5.41 -0.20 3.79
C VAL A 82 -4.15 -0.04 4.64
N ASN A 83 -3.36 -1.12 4.71
CA ASN A 83 -2.02 -1.15 5.30
C ASN A 83 -0.99 -1.17 4.17
N LEU A 84 -0.18 -0.10 4.08
CA LEU A 84 0.84 0.06 3.05
C LEU A 84 2.23 -0.16 3.62
N GLY A 85 3.06 -0.90 2.90
CA GLY A 85 4.42 -1.18 3.31
C GLY A 85 5.22 -1.95 2.27
N SER A 86 6.45 -2.35 2.61
CA SER A 86 7.16 -3.30 1.76
C SER A 86 6.43 -4.64 1.77
N SER A 87 6.37 -5.30 0.62
CA SER A 87 5.67 -6.58 0.52
C SER A 87 6.22 -7.64 1.47
N GLY A 88 7.53 -7.62 1.74
CA GLY A 88 8.14 -8.54 2.70
C GLY A 88 7.72 -8.27 4.15
N THR A 89 7.64 -7.00 4.56
CA THR A 89 7.15 -6.64 5.89
C THR A 89 5.67 -7.02 6.05
N LEU A 90 4.84 -6.76 5.02
CA LEU A 90 3.42 -7.12 5.04
C LEU A 90 3.21 -8.63 5.11
N MET A 91 3.97 -9.39 4.32
CA MET A 91 3.97 -10.86 4.37
C MET A 91 4.30 -11.36 5.78
N GLN A 92 5.36 -10.85 6.40
CA GLN A 92 5.74 -11.23 7.77
C GLN A 92 4.63 -10.90 8.78
N GLN A 93 4.01 -9.73 8.69
CA GLN A 93 2.87 -9.35 9.54
C GLN A 93 1.71 -10.33 9.39
N ILE A 94 1.39 -10.74 8.15
CA ILE A 94 0.35 -11.74 7.88
C ILE A 94 0.72 -13.08 8.51
N GLN A 95 1.95 -13.55 8.33
CA GLN A 95 2.46 -14.79 8.94
C GLN A 95 2.45 -14.75 10.48
N GLU A 96 2.64 -13.57 11.08
CA GLU A 96 2.54 -13.32 12.53
C GLU A 96 1.09 -13.16 13.01
N GLY A 97 0.10 -13.27 12.11
CA GLY A 97 -1.33 -13.26 12.47
C GLY A 97 -2.00 -11.88 12.39
N ALA A 98 -1.40 -10.92 11.70
CA ALA A 98 -2.10 -9.67 11.40
C ALA A 98 -3.35 -9.94 10.54
N GLU A 99 -4.45 -9.32 10.91
CA GLU A 99 -5.69 -9.43 10.14
C GLU A 99 -5.54 -8.80 8.75
N CYS A 100 -5.79 -9.59 7.72
CA CYS A 100 -5.75 -9.20 6.33
C CYS A 100 -6.77 -10.02 5.53
N ASP A 101 -7.51 -9.38 4.65
CA ASP A 101 -8.46 -10.03 3.76
C ASP A 101 -7.91 -10.18 2.34
N VAL A 102 -7.17 -9.16 1.87
CA VAL A 102 -6.55 -9.14 0.53
C VAL A 102 -5.09 -8.72 0.65
N PHE A 103 -4.20 -9.48 -0.01
CA PHE A 103 -2.79 -9.14 -0.12
C PHE A 103 -2.43 -8.80 -1.57
N ILE A 104 -1.74 -7.66 -1.77
CA ILE A 104 -1.22 -7.21 -3.06
C ILE A 104 0.28 -6.99 -2.90
N SER A 105 1.07 -7.84 -3.53
CA SER A 105 2.52 -7.82 -3.46
C SER A 105 3.14 -7.17 -4.70
N ALA A 106 4.28 -6.48 -4.55
CA ALA A 106 5.08 -5.96 -5.66
C ALA A 106 6.14 -6.98 -6.14
N GLY A 107 5.95 -8.25 -5.82
CA GLY A 107 6.82 -9.35 -6.26
C GLY A 107 6.26 -10.71 -5.91
N ALA A 108 6.57 -11.71 -6.73
CA ALA A 108 6.04 -13.06 -6.60
C ALA A 108 6.53 -13.78 -5.32
N LYS A 109 7.81 -13.58 -4.94
CA LYS A 109 8.44 -14.27 -3.79
C LYS A 109 7.60 -14.20 -2.51
N GLN A 110 7.01 -13.06 -2.19
CA GLN A 110 6.25 -12.86 -0.98
C GLN A 110 4.87 -13.53 -1.05
N MET A 111 4.26 -13.52 -2.22
CA MET A 111 3.01 -14.24 -2.47
C MET A 111 3.23 -15.75 -2.39
N ASP A 112 4.31 -16.24 -3.02
CA ASP A 112 4.67 -17.67 -3.00
C ASP A 112 4.89 -18.16 -1.58
N ALA A 113 5.54 -17.37 -0.72
CA ALA A 113 5.74 -17.73 0.69
C ALA A 113 4.42 -17.92 1.45
N LEU A 114 3.40 -17.07 1.19
CA LEU A 114 2.06 -17.23 1.79
C LEU A 114 1.26 -18.38 1.17
N VAL A 115 1.58 -18.77 -0.05
CA VAL A 115 1.04 -20.00 -0.67
C VAL A 115 1.68 -21.24 -0.06
N GLU A 116 3.00 -21.23 0.13
CA GLU A 116 3.75 -22.34 0.71
C GLU A 116 3.37 -22.64 2.16
N ASP A 117 3.08 -21.62 2.96
CA ASP A 117 2.62 -21.80 4.34
C ASP A 117 1.10 -22.06 4.47
N GLY A 118 0.38 -22.04 3.34
CA GLY A 118 -1.05 -22.35 3.27
C GLY A 118 -2.00 -21.22 3.65
N THR A 119 -1.50 -19.99 3.83
CA THR A 119 -2.31 -18.79 4.12
C THR A 119 -3.12 -18.36 2.90
N ILE A 120 -2.59 -18.58 1.70
CA ILE A 120 -3.24 -18.30 0.42
C ILE A 120 -3.31 -19.58 -0.40
N ASN A 121 -4.45 -19.83 -1.09
CA ASN A 121 -4.53 -20.93 -2.05
C ASN A 121 -3.84 -20.50 -3.36
N LYS A 122 -3.03 -21.39 -3.91
CA LYS A 122 -2.30 -21.12 -5.17
C LYS A 122 -3.22 -20.75 -6.33
N ASP A 123 -4.39 -21.42 -6.41
CA ASP A 123 -5.34 -21.20 -7.50
C ASP A 123 -6.09 -19.85 -7.39
N ASP A 124 -6.04 -19.20 -6.22
CA ASP A 124 -6.64 -17.88 -5.99
C ASP A 124 -5.66 -16.72 -6.30
N VAL A 125 -4.39 -17.00 -6.59
CA VAL A 125 -3.41 -15.98 -6.95
C VAL A 125 -3.61 -15.53 -8.40
N LYS A 126 -3.79 -14.22 -8.58
CA LYS A 126 -3.93 -13.60 -9.91
C LYS A 126 -2.82 -12.55 -10.11
N THR A 127 -2.36 -12.37 -11.33
CA THR A 127 -1.49 -11.24 -11.66
C THR A 127 -2.36 -10.01 -11.90
N LEU A 128 -2.21 -9.00 -11.04
CA LEU A 128 -2.98 -7.76 -11.12
C LEU A 128 -2.44 -6.81 -12.17
N LEU A 129 -1.11 -6.62 -12.18
CA LEU A 129 -0.40 -5.69 -13.05
C LEU A 129 1.08 -6.06 -13.16
N ILE A 130 1.78 -5.41 -14.07
CA ILE A 130 3.24 -5.41 -14.20
C ILE A 130 3.81 -4.01 -14.05
N ASN A 131 5.13 -3.88 -13.89
CA ASN A 131 5.81 -2.61 -13.71
C ASN A 131 7.25 -2.69 -14.23
N ASP A 132 7.88 -1.54 -14.42
CA ASP A 132 9.29 -1.43 -14.76
C ASP A 132 10.11 -0.95 -13.58
N LEU A 133 11.37 -1.37 -13.52
CA LEU A 133 12.36 -0.81 -12.61
C LEU A 133 13.11 0.31 -13.33
N VAL A 134 13.22 1.46 -12.67
CA VAL A 134 13.90 2.62 -13.20
C VAL A 134 14.95 3.13 -12.21
N LEU A 135 15.99 3.76 -12.74
CA LEU A 135 16.90 4.58 -11.96
C LEU A 135 16.40 6.02 -12.02
N VAL A 136 16.10 6.59 -10.86
CA VAL A 136 15.80 8.01 -10.71
C VAL A 136 16.98 8.75 -10.15
N ALA A 137 17.13 10.02 -10.53
CA ALA A 137 18.17 10.91 -10.03
C ALA A 137 17.55 12.21 -9.51
N ALA A 138 18.26 12.92 -8.63
CA ALA A 138 17.91 14.28 -8.29
C ALA A 138 17.92 15.15 -9.56
N LYS A 139 16.99 16.11 -9.61
CA LYS A 139 16.78 16.91 -10.81
C LYS A 139 18.06 17.59 -11.30
N GLY A 140 18.38 17.36 -12.57
CA GLY A 140 19.56 17.91 -13.22
C GLY A 140 20.86 17.10 -13.08
N GLU A 141 20.84 15.98 -12.33
CA GLU A 141 21.93 15.02 -12.35
C GLU A 141 21.96 14.30 -13.71
N LYS A 142 23.18 14.06 -14.21
CA LYS A 142 23.38 13.39 -15.51
C LYS A 142 23.93 11.99 -15.28
N ILE A 143 23.13 11.01 -15.61
CA ILE A 143 23.48 9.58 -15.63
C ILE A 143 23.12 9.08 -17.01
N ASP A 144 24.13 8.70 -17.79
CA ASP A 144 23.94 8.20 -19.15
C ASP A 144 23.93 6.67 -19.22
N SER A 145 24.47 6.02 -18.18
CA SER A 145 24.54 4.55 -18.08
C SER A 145 24.64 4.08 -16.63
N LEU A 146 24.34 2.79 -16.37
CA LEU A 146 24.56 2.19 -15.04
C LEU A 146 26.05 2.21 -14.62
N ASP A 147 26.98 2.27 -15.56
CA ASP A 147 28.41 2.37 -15.27
C ASP A 147 28.78 3.67 -14.54
N ASP A 148 28.00 4.74 -14.71
CA ASP A 148 28.20 6.03 -14.02
C ASP A 148 28.02 5.92 -12.51
N LEU A 149 27.32 4.88 -12.03
CA LEU A 149 27.19 4.58 -10.61
C LEU A 149 28.56 4.34 -9.92
N LYS A 150 29.59 3.96 -10.67
CA LYS A 150 30.95 3.78 -10.16
C LYS A 150 31.69 5.11 -9.94
N SER A 151 31.21 6.18 -10.57
CA SER A 151 31.85 7.51 -10.48
C SER A 151 31.98 8.00 -9.02
N ASP A 152 33.05 8.70 -8.71
CA ASP A 152 33.27 9.33 -7.41
C ASP A 152 32.24 10.45 -7.11
N SER A 153 31.59 10.99 -8.13
CA SER A 153 30.49 11.96 -7.97
C SER A 153 29.24 11.33 -7.37
N ILE A 154 29.00 10.04 -7.60
CA ILE A 154 27.90 9.28 -7.00
C ILE A 154 28.42 8.63 -5.73
N THR A 155 28.05 9.20 -4.59
CA THR A 155 28.49 8.73 -3.27
C THR A 155 27.44 7.90 -2.56
N LYS A 156 26.14 8.05 -2.92
CA LYS A 156 25.04 7.33 -2.33
C LYS A 156 24.01 6.93 -3.40
N ILE A 157 23.66 5.67 -3.38
CA ILE A 157 22.69 5.02 -4.26
C ILE A 157 21.60 4.43 -3.36
N ALA A 158 20.37 4.91 -3.46
CA ALA A 158 19.27 4.39 -2.65
C ALA A 158 18.65 3.15 -3.34
N ILE A 159 18.49 2.07 -2.58
CA ILE A 159 17.72 0.89 -2.99
C ILE A 159 16.82 0.46 -1.83
N GLY A 160 15.73 -0.26 -2.10
CA GLY A 160 15.01 -0.97 -1.05
C GLY A 160 15.91 -2.02 -0.39
N ASP A 161 15.63 -2.38 0.86
CA ASP A 161 16.32 -3.52 1.47
C ASP A 161 16.01 -4.80 0.66
N PRO A 162 17.01 -5.46 0.03
CA PRO A 162 16.77 -6.60 -0.85
C PRO A 162 16.09 -7.80 -0.17
N GLU A 163 16.19 -7.91 1.15
CA GLU A 163 15.59 -9.02 1.90
C GLU A 163 14.07 -8.85 2.08
N SER A 164 13.60 -7.60 2.20
CA SER A 164 12.21 -7.31 2.53
C SER A 164 11.46 -6.48 1.49
N VAL A 165 12.16 -5.75 0.61
CA VAL A 165 11.58 -4.84 -0.39
C VAL A 165 11.78 -5.42 -1.79
N PRO A 166 10.70 -5.78 -2.52
CA PRO A 166 10.83 -6.34 -3.87
C PRO A 166 11.65 -5.45 -4.83
N ALA A 167 11.40 -4.13 -4.86
CA ALA A 167 12.19 -3.21 -5.68
C ALA A 167 13.70 -3.27 -5.36
N GLY A 168 14.07 -3.50 -4.09
CA GLY A 168 15.46 -3.67 -3.67
C GLY A 168 16.05 -4.98 -4.16
N LYS A 169 15.26 -6.07 -4.17
CA LYS A 169 15.65 -7.35 -4.76
C LYS A 169 15.95 -7.19 -6.26
N TYR A 170 15.04 -6.55 -7.00
CA TYR A 170 15.24 -6.30 -8.43
C TYR A 170 16.44 -5.39 -8.69
N ALA A 171 16.61 -4.32 -7.92
CA ALA A 171 17.80 -3.46 -8.01
C ALA A 171 19.10 -4.24 -7.78
N LYS A 172 19.10 -5.15 -6.80
CA LYS A 172 20.25 -6.03 -6.56
C LYS A 172 20.48 -6.99 -7.73
N GLU A 173 19.44 -7.57 -8.32
CA GLU A 173 19.56 -8.42 -9.51
C GLU A 173 20.19 -7.65 -10.68
N VAL A 174 19.74 -6.42 -10.95
CA VAL A 174 20.33 -5.52 -11.95
C VAL A 174 21.83 -5.32 -11.68
N LEU A 175 22.18 -4.93 -10.46
CA LEU A 175 23.58 -4.66 -10.09
C LEU A 175 24.46 -5.93 -10.16
N ASP A 176 23.92 -7.10 -9.79
CA ASP A 176 24.63 -8.38 -9.89
C ASP A 176 24.83 -8.80 -11.36
N ASN A 177 23.76 -8.76 -12.17
CA ASN A 177 23.79 -9.21 -13.57
C ASN A 177 24.63 -8.28 -14.46
N THR A 178 24.66 -7.00 -14.14
CA THR A 178 25.56 -6.02 -14.79
C THR A 178 26.96 -5.98 -14.19
N LYS A 179 27.24 -6.79 -13.14
CA LYS A 179 28.55 -6.87 -12.43
C LYS A 179 28.97 -5.56 -11.77
N LEU A 180 28.01 -4.76 -11.36
CA LEU A 180 28.24 -3.47 -10.70
C LEU A 180 28.19 -3.58 -9.17
N TYR A 181 27.53 -4.61 -8.62
CA TYR A 181 27.26 -4.70 -7.18
C TYR A 181 28.52 -4.52 -6.32
N ASP A 182 29.60 -5.25 -6.61
CA ASP A 182 30.83 -5.18 -5.83
C ASP A 182 31.47 -3.78 -5.84
N ALA A 183 31.35 -3.06 -6.96
CA ALA A 183 31.90 -1.73 -7.11
C ALA A 183 31.08 -0.65 -6.38
N VAL A 184 29.79 -0.87 -6.20
CA VAL A 184 28.87 0.15 -5.64
C VAL A 184 28.30 -0.20 -4.28
N GLN A 185 28.49 -1.43 -3.75
CA GLN A 185 27.89 -1.87 -2.49
C GLN A 185 28.17 -0.93 -1.29
N SER A 186 29.36 -0.31 -1.26
CA SER A 186 29.71 0.64 -0.20
C SER A 186 28.96 1.98 -0.28
N LYS A 187 28.32 2.25 -1.41
CA LYS A 187 27.50 3.45 -1.67
C LYS A 187 26.01 3.22 -1.41
N LEU A 188 25.58 1.95 -1.21
CA LEU A 188 24.17 1.62 -1.06
C LEU A 188 23.59 2.16 0.24
N VAL A 189 22.41 2.78 0.14
CA VAL A 189 21.58 3.23 1.25
C VAL A 189 20.25 2.49 1.16
N LEU A 190 19.93 1.75 2.22
CA LEU A 190 18.74 0.89 2.23
C LEU A 190 17.50 1.63 2.72
N GLY A 191 16.42 1.57 1.95
CA GLY A 191 15.09 2.02 2.32
C GLY A 191 14.24 0.86 2.83
N LYS A 192 13.37 1.11 3.80
CA LYS A 192 12.44 0.12 4.33
C LYS A 192 11.29 -0.23 3.35
N ASP A 193 11.06 0.62 2.36
CA ASP A 193 10.11 0.47 1.25
C ASP A 193 10.55 1.35 0.07
N VAL A 194 9.92 1.19 -1.10
CA VAL A 194 10.28 1.92 -2.31
C VAL A 194 9.98 3.44 -2.20
N LYS A 195 8.94 3.84 -1.46
CA LYS A 195 8.62 5.26 -1.24
C LYS A 195 9.70 5.97 -0.43
N GLN A 196 10.32 5.26 0.51
CA GLN A 196 11.47 5.81 1.23
C GLN A 196 12.69 5.97 0.32
N VAL A 197 12.92 5.04 -0.63
CA VAL A 197 13.98 5.18 -1.63
C VAL A 197 13.78 6.44 -2.46
N LEU A 198 12.57 6.65 -3.01
CA LEU A 198 12.23 7.87 -3.75
C LEU A 198 12.45 9.13 -2.89
N SER A 199 12.00 9.12 -1.65
CA SER A 199 12.17 10.21 -0.70
C SER A 199 13.64 10.55 -0.43
N TYR A 200 14.54 9.56 -0.38
CA TYR A 200 15.97 9.81 -0.22
C TYR A 200 16.54 10.59 -1.41
N VAL A 201 16.10 10.30 -2.64
CA VAL A 201 16.54 11.04 -3.84
C VAL A 201 15.94 12.45 -3.84
N GLN A 202 14.64 12.59 -3.59
CA GLN A 202 13.98 13.91 -3.53
C GLN A 202 14.59 14.85 -2.50
N GLN A 203 15.04 14.32 -1.36
CA GLN A 203 15.65 15.10 -0.28
C GLN A 203 17.17 15.28 -0.44
N GLY A 204 17.78 14.74 -1.49
CA GLY A 204 19.24 14.78 -1.71
C GLY A 204 20.03 13.93 -0.70
N ALA A 205 19.38 13.01 0.00
CA ALA A 205 20.03 12.04 0.87
C ALA A 205 20.77 10.94 0.08
N ALA A 206 20.35 10.72 -1.18
CA ALA A 206 21.05 9.93 -2.19
C ALA A 206 20.98 10.68 -3.53
N GLN A 207 22.01 10.55 -4.37
CA GLN A 207 22.02 11.17 -5.69
C GLN A 207 21.09 10.44 -6.66
N VAL A 208 21.01 9.12 -6.53
CA VAL A 208 20.21 8.24 -7.40
C VAL A 208 19.52 7.18 -6.58
N GLY A 209 18.47 6.57 -7.14
CA GLY A 209 17.78 5.47 -6.50
C GLY A 209 17.04 4.59 -7.49
N PHE A 210 16.92 3.30 -7.17
CA PHE A 210 16.11 2.36 -7.95
C PHE A 210 14.70 2.32 -7.37
N VAL A 211 13.71 2.66 -8.21
CA VAL A 211 12.28 2.66 -7.88
C VAL A 211 11.50 2.05 -9.04
N TYR A 212 10.21 1.83 -8.86
CA TYR A 212 9.36 1.47 -9.99
C TYR A 212 9.00 2.70 -10.82
N LEU A 213 8.72 2.50 -12.10
CA LEU A 213 8.28 3.57 -12.99
C LEU A 213 7.02 4.27 -12.44
N SER A 214 6.09 3.52 -11.88
CA SER A 214 4.90 4.04 -11.21
C SER A 214 5.20 4.96 -10.02
N ASP A 215 6.30 4.73 -9.29
CA ASP A 215 6.69 5.59 -8.17
C ASP A 215 7.21 6.96 -8.63
N ALA A 216 7.84 7.00 -9.81
CA ALA A 216 8.35 8.22 -10.42
C ALA A 216 7.27 8.96 -11.23
N HIS A 217 6.14 8.32 -11.52
CA HIS A 217 5.07 8.89 -12.32
C HIS A 217 4.46 10.12 -11.63
N GLY A 218 4.45 11.26 -12.35
CA GLY A 218 3.90 12.53 -11.82
C GLY A 218 4.72 13.17 -10.71
N VAL A 219 5.98 12.76 -10.50
CA VAL A 219 6.89 13.34 -9.51
C VAL A 219 7.84 14.33 -10.21
N ASP A 220 7.71 15.62 -9.86
CA ASP A 220 8.46 16.69 -10.52
C ASP A 220 9.88 16.90 -9.98
N ASP A 221 10.21 16.36 -8.80
CA ASP A 221 11.46 16.63 -8.08
C ASP A 221 12.61 15.68 -8.45
N VAL A 222 12.32 14.65 -9.25
CA VAL A 222 13.31 13.68 -9.74
C VAL A 222 13.16 13.50 -11.24
N ASP A 223 14.24 13.06 -11.87
CA ASP A 223 14.25 12.66 -13.28
C ASP A 223 14.42 11.15 -13.37
N VAL A 224 13.62 10.47 -14.22
CA VAL A 224 13.89 9.09 -14.63
C VAL A 224 15.04 9.15 -15.62
N VAL A 225 16.20 8.66 -15.23
CA VAL A 225 17.43 8.75 -16.04
C VAL A 225 17.70 7.48 -16.84
N LEU A 226 17.28 6.32 -16.33
CA LEU A 226 17.43 5.04 -17.02
C LEU A 226 16.22 4.14 -16.69
N THR A 227 15.75 3.39 -17.66
CA THR A 227 14.92 2.19 -17.44
C THR A 227 15.87 0.99 -17.50
N THR A 228 15.75 0.05 -16.58
CA THR A 228 16.61 -1.15 -16.56
C THR A 228 16.18 -2.12 -17.66
N ASP A 229 17.15 -2.85 -18.23
CA ASP A 229 16.85 -3.87 -19.24
C ASP A 229 16.14 -5.07 -18.57
N GLU A 230 15.05 -5.55 -19.18
CA GLU A 230 14.22 -6.65 -18.66
C GLU A 230 15.00 -7.96 -18.39
N ASP A 231 16.10 -8.19 -19.12
CA ASP A 231 16.96 -9.37 -18.96
C ASP A 231 17.92 -9.26 -17.75
N THR A 232 17.98 -8.09 -17.11
CA THR A 232 18.85 -7.86 -15.96
C THR A 232 18.19 -8.18 -14.61
N HIS A 233 16.89 -8.40 -14.58
CA HIS A 233 16.13 -8.75 -13.37
C HIS A 233 14.94 -9.66 -13.69
N SER A 234 14.38 -10.27 -12.66
CA SER A 234 13.15 -11.06 -12.78
C SER A 234 11.97 -10.18 -13.15
N GLU A 235 10.95 -10.74 -13.82
CA GLU A 235 9.70 -10.01 -14.15
C GLU A 235 9.08 -9.37 -12.90
N ILE A 236 8.66 -8.12 -13.07
CA ILE A 236 8.05 -7.32 -11.99
C ILE A 236 6.53 -7.44 -12.08
N ALA A 237 6.02 -8.57 -11.62
CA ALA A 237 4.59 -8.83 -11.54
C ALA A 237 4.07 -8.52 -10.13
N TYR A 238 2.87 -7.93 -10.07
CA TYR A 238 2.14 -7.69 -8.83
C TYR A 238 1.02 -8.71 -8.68
N PRO A 239 1.24 -9.79 -7.94
CA PRO A 239 0.17 -10.71 -7.63
C PRO A 239 -0.77 -10.13 -6.57
N ILE A 240 -2.05 -10.48 -6.72
CA ILE A 240 -3.14 -10.24 -5.77
C ILE A 240 -3.76 -11.56 -5.37
N ALA A 241 -4.17 -11.69 -4.11
CA ALA A 241 -4.96 -12.81 -3.65
C ALA A 241 -5.80 -12.47 -2.42
N VAL A 242 -6.95 -13.14 -2.30
CA VAL A 242 -7.76 -13.17 -1.09
C VAL A 242 -7.18 -14.21 -0.12
N LEU A 243 -7.04 -13.86 1.15
CA LEU A 243 -6.57 -14.79 2.17
C LEU A 243 -7.63 -15.85 2.46
N LYS A 244 -7.18 -17.09 2.66
CA LYS A 244 -8.05 -18.27 2.88
C LYS A 244 -8.97 -18.13 4.10
N ASP A 245 -8.46 -17.52 5.18
CA ASP A 245 -9.18 -17.34 6.43
C ASP A 245 -9.91 -15.99 6.53
N SER A 246 -10.03 -15.25 5.42
CA SER A 246 -10.79 -14.00 5.37
C SER A 246 -12.25 -14.25 5.78
N LYS A 247 -12.71 -13.49 6.75
CA LYS A 247 -14.12 -13.50 7.20
C LYS A 247 -15.01 -12.66 6.30
N GLN A 248 -14.42 -11.92 5.39
CA GLN A 248 -15.06 -11.01 4.44
C GLN A 248 -14.83 -11.48 2.99
N SER A 249 -14.73 -12.80 2.75
CA SER A 249 -14.31 -13.38 1.47
C SER A 249 -15.12 -12.87 0.27
N ASP A 250 -16.44 -12.63 0.42
CA ASP A 250 -17.28 -12.12 -0.67
C ASP A 250 -16.92 -10.68 -1.01
N ALA A 251 -16.74 -9.81 -0.01
CA ALA A 251 -16.32 -8.43 -0.21
C ALA A 251 -14.86 -8.35 -0.74
N ALA A 252 -13.99 -9.25 -0.28
CA ALA A 252 -12.62 -9.37 -0.76
C ALA A 252 -12.56 -9.74 -2.25
N LYS A 253 -13.39 -10.69 -2.69
CA LYS A 253 -13.51 -11.05 -4.11
C LYS A 253 -14.09 -9.92 -4.94
N GLN A 254 -15.10 -9.21 -4.45
CA GLN A 254 -15.64 -8.03 -5.14
C GLN A 254 -14.56 -6.93 -5.33
N PHE A 255 -13.68 -6.75 -4.34
CA PHE A 255 -12.57 -5.81 -4.43
C PHE A 255 -11.51 -6.29 -5.43
N GLU A 256 -11.14 -7.57 -5.39
CA GLU A 256 -10.24 -8.18 -6.36
C GLU A 256 -10.79 -8.07 -7.79
N ASP A 257 -12.07 -8.41 -8.00
CA ASP A 257 -12.73 -8.32 -9.30
C ASP A 257 -12.82 -6.86 -9.80
N PHE A 258 -13.05 -5.90 -8.89
CA PHE A 258 -13.02 -4.48 -9.24
C PHE A 258 -11.62 -4.06 -9.74
N LEU A 259 -10.55 -4.45 -9.06
CA LEU A 259 -9.19 -4.12 -9.48
C LEU A 259 -8.82 -4.75 -10.83
N LEU A 260 -9.31 -5.95 -11.11
CA LEU A 260 -9.10 -6.66 -12.38
C LEU A 260 -10.02 -6.18 -13.51
N SER A 261 -11.07 -5.43 -13.20
CA SER A 261 -11.98 -4.85 -14.19
C SER A 261 -11.31 -3.74 -15.00
N ASP A 262 -11.91 -3.39 -16.16
CA ASP A 262 -11.42 -2.27 -16.96
C ASP A 262 -11.39 -0.94 -16.18
N ALA A 263 -12.32 -0.73 -15.25
CA ALA A 263 -12.36 0.47 -14.41
C ALA A 263 -11.18 0.50 -13.41
N GLY A 264 -10.91 -0.61 -12.73
CA GLY A 264 -9.76 -0.73 -11.82
C GLY A 264 -8.43 -0.62 -12.55
N GLN A 265 -8.32 -1.28 -13.71
CA GLN A 265 -7.12 -1.24 -14.55
C GLN A 265 -6.85 0.18 -15.08
N ALA A 266 -7.88 0.91 -15.53
CA ALA A 266 -7.73 2.30 -15.98
C ALA A 266 -7.20 3.22 -14.85
N ILE A 267 -7.58 2.98 -13.59
CA ILE A 267 -7.01 3.70 -12.45
C ILE A 267 -5.52 3.36 -12.32
N LEU A 268 -5.17 2.07 -12.33
CA LEU A 268 -3.78 1.63 -12.18
C LEU A 268 -2.89 2.18 -13.30
N GLU A 269 -3.33 2.11 -14.57
CA GLU A 269 -2.63 2.69 -15.72
C GLU A 269 -2.41 4.21 -15.57
N LYS A 270 -3.39 4.94 -15.05
CA LYS A 270 -3.27 6.38 -14.78
C LYS A 270 -2.13 6.70 -13.79
N TYR A 271 -1.78 5.78 -12.92
CA TYR A 271 -0.68 5.91 -11.96
C TYR A 271 0.62 5.22 -12.44
N GLY A 272 0.74 4.94 -13.74
CA GLY A 272 1.98 4.46 -14.37
C GLY A 272 2.24 2.97 -14.23
N PHE A 273 1.23 2.18 -13.87
CA PHE A 273 1.31 0.72 -13.91
C PHE A 273 0.90 0.20 -15.29
N GLU A 274 1.33 -1.02 -15.61
CA GLU A 274 0.95 -1.69 -16.85
C GLU A 274 0.01 -2.87 -16.56
N LYS A 275 -0.98 -3.05 -17.45
CA LYS A 275 -1.89 -4.18 -17.37
C LYS A 275 -1.14 -5.49 -17.60
N ALA A 276 -1.41 -6.51 -16.78
CA ALA A 276 -0.90 -7.85 -17.01
C ALA A 276 -1.44 -8.41 -18.36
N LYS A 277 -0.56 -9.08 -19.10
CA LYS A 277 -0.89 -9.66 -20.43
C LYS A 277 -1.67 -10.96 -20.31
#